data_33f99c559a596b5cc593dc1de2d120f0
#
_entry.id   33f99c559a596b5cc593dc1de2d120f0
#
_cell.length_a   1.000
_cell.length_b   1.000
_cell.length_c   1.000
_cell.angle_alpha   90.00
_cell.angle_beta   90.00
_cell.angle_gamma   90.00
#
_symmetry.space_group_name_H-M   'P 1'
#
loop_
_entity.id
_entity.type
_entity.pdbx_description
1 polymer ?
#
loop_
_entity_poly.entity_id
_entity_poly.type
_entity_poly.pdbx_seq_one_letter_code
_entity_poly.pdbx_strand_id
1 'polypeptide(L)'
;MISLIQLLKEAVAEPKAIILAGAPGAGKGYILRGLDLAGLKILNVDDIYVPMLQKANVTLDLKNATPEERSEQAKQMAAANKQFKGDVEATIEGKESFILDGTGASYNQTAKLKNELEEAGYKVMMLYVYTDLERSLTQNQDRYEKSEGKDRSLAPAIVMRTWKDVTDNLPKYADLFGNNFIAVANTLDNRMEDIEKIIKKYLTPFKPTGTKPKTPAQQKRSDERKAKDKEEIQTMLSDDFIYDVIEYTMSKEEAQMRIEKFLNS
;
A
#
# COMPACT_ATOMS: atom_id res chain seq x y z
N MET A 1 -17.55 29.19 -37.44
CA MET A 1 -16.14 28.81 -37.38
C MET A 1 -15.72 28.86 -35.93
N ILE A 2 -15.53 27.70 -35.32
CA ILE A 2 -14.95 27.58 -33.97
C ILE A 2 -13.48 27.97 -34.15
N SER A 3 -13.00 28.99 -33.41
CA SER A 3 -11.62 29.46 -33.55
C SER A 3 -10.68 28.35 -33.09
N LEU A 4 -9.50 28.23 -33.73
CA LEU A 4 -8.43 27.32 -33.34
C LEU A 4 -8.06 27.46 -31.84
N ILE A 5 -8.24 28.68 -31.30
CA ILE A 5 -8.08 29.02 -29.88
C ILE A 5 -9.21 28.42 -29.02
N GLN A 6 -10.41 28.21 -29.56
CA GLN A 6 -11.51 27.53 -28.87
C GLN A 6 -11.35 26.02 -28.88
N LEU A 7 -10.78 25.46 -29.96
CA LEU A 7 -10.36 24.06 -30.04
C LEU A 7 -9.13 23.76 -29.15
N LEU A 8 -8.23 24.73 -28.98
CA LEU A 8 -7.12 24.66 -28.03
C LEU A 8 -7.55 24.97 -26.57
N LYS A 9 -8.74 25.52 -26.39
CA LYS A 9 -9.41 25.78 -25.11
C LYS A 9 -10.49 24.76 -24.76
N GLU A 10 -10.79 23.79 -25.61
CA GLU A 10 -11.30 22.49 -25.13
C GLU A 10 -10.16 21.93 -24.31
N ALA A 11 -10.19 22.32 -23.05
CA ALA A 11 -9.20 22.05 -22.06
C ALA A 11 -8.85 20.55 -22.15
N VAL A 12 -7.59 20.27 -22.45
CA VAL A 12 -7.01 19.00 -22.04
C VAL A 12 -7.34 18.93 -20.55
N ALA A 13 -8.35 18.14 -20.21
CA ALA A 13 -8.79 18.02 -18.83
C ALA A 13 -7.54 17.68 -18.01
N GLU A 14 -7.26 18.47 -16.98
CA GLU A 14 -6.04 18.27 -16.19
C GLU A 14 -5.98 16.79 -15.76
N PRO A 15 -4.89 16.09 -16.07
CA PRO A 15 -4.81 14.67 -15.77
C PRO A 15 -4.88 14.45 -14.26
N LYS A 16 -5.51 13.36 -13.85
CA LYS A 16 -5.74 13.03 -12.45
C LYS A 16 -4.87 11.85 -12.03
N ALA A 17 -4.26 11.95 -10.86
CA ALA A 17 -3.56 10.83 -10.25
C ALA A 17 -4.14 10.55 -8.87
N ILE A 18 -4.53 9.29 -8.63
CA ILE A 18 -4.97 8.83 -7.32
C ILE A 18 -3.85 7.95 -6.75
N ILE A 19 -3.24 8.39 -5.66
CA ILE A 19 -2.29 7.58 -4.90
C ILE A 19 -3.10 6.73 -3.91
N LEU A 20 -3.11 5.42 -4.13
CA LEU A 20 -3.77 4.46 -3.24
C LEU A 20 -2.79 4.02 -2.17
N ALA A 21 -3.18 4.14 -0.91
CA ALA A 21 -2.39 3.74 0.25
C ALA A 21 -3.17 2.78 1.16
N GLY A 22 -2.47 1.96 1.89
CA GLY A 22 -3.05 1.00 2.84
C GLY A 22 -2.15 -0.22 3.03
N ALA A 23 -2.20 -0.81 4.20
CA ALA A 23 -1.38 -1.95 4.58
C ALA A 23 -1.59 -3.18 3.65
N PRO A 24 -0.64 -4.12 3.61
CA PRO A 24 -0.90 -5.43 3.01
C PRO A 24 -2.13 -6.07 3.66
N GLY A 25 -3.05 -6.60 2.86
CA GLY A 25 -4.31 -7.15 3.39
C GLY A 25 -5.35 -6.10 3.81
N ALA A 26 -5.15 -4.81 3.58
CA ALA A 26 -6.15 -3.78 3.87
C ALA A 26 -7.40 -3.85 2.99
N GLY A 27 -7.40 -4.68 1.94
CA GLY A 27 -8.54 -4.82 1.04
C GLY A 27 -8.65 -3.68 0.02
N LYS A 28 -7.55 -3.02 -0.34
CA LYS A 28 -7.51 -1.97 -1.37
C LYS A 28 -8.25 -2.36 -2.64
N GLY A 29 -7.95 -3.54 -3.19
CA GLY A 29 -8.64 -4.04 -4.38
C GLY A 29 -10.14 -4.28 -4.20
N TYR A 30 -10.60 -4.59 -2.99
CA TYR A 30 -12.03 -4.67 -2.68
C TYR A 30 -12.69 -3.29 -2.71
N ILE A 31 -12.05 -2.30 -2.10
CA ILE A 31 -12.52 -0.91 -2.12
C ILE A 31 -12.56 -0.38 -3.55
N LEU A 32 -11.48 -0.57 -4.34
CA LEU A 32 -11.44 -0.13 -5.73
C LEU A 32 -12.57 -0.72 -6.58
N ARG A 33 -12.91 -1.99 -6.40
CA ARG A 33 -14.04 -2.62 -7.13
C ARG A 33 -15.41 -2.09 -6.73
N GLY A 34 -15.52 -1.54 -5.54
CA GLY A 34 -16.77 -0.93 -5.03
C GLY A 34 -16.94 0.54 -5.38
N LEU A 35 -15.93 1.16 -6.01
CA LEU A 35 -15.93 2.56 -6.42
C LEU A 35 -16.00 2.64 -7.94
N ASP A 36 -16.80 3.60 -8.45
CA ASP A 36 -16.76 3.94 -9.88
C ASP A 36 -15.57 4.87 -10.14
N LEU A 37 -14.50 4.29 -10.70
CA LEU A 37 -13.24 4.98 -10.97
C LEU A 37 -13.09 5.37 -12.44
N ALA A 38 -14.20 5.46 -13.17
CA ALA A 38 -14.25 5.93 -14.57
C ALA A 38 -13.26 5.24 -15.51
N GLY A 39 -12.91 3.97 -15.24
CA GLY A 39 -11.99 3.19 -16.07
C GLY A 39 -10.52 3.65 -15.99
N LEU A 40 -10.11 4.34 -14.92
CA LEU A 40 -8.73 4.75 -14.71
C LEU A 40 -7.77 3.54 -14.77
N LYS A 41 -6.63 3.74 -15.42
CA LYS A 41 -5.54 2.76 -15.44
C LYS A 41 -4.99 2.56 -14.02
N ILE A 42 -4.87 1.32 -13.58
CA ILE A 42 -4.25 0.99 -12.30
C ILE A 42 -2.80 0.58 -12.57
N LEU A 43 -1.86 1.23 -11.91
CA LEU A 43 -0.44 0.91 -11.95
C LEU A 43 -0.05 0.28 -10.61
N ASN A 44 0.34 -1.01 -10.66
CA ASN A 44 0.74 -1.78 -9.49
C ASN A 44 2.00 -2.59 -9.82
N VAL A 45 3.04 -2.46 -9.01
CA VAL A 45 4.28 -3.22 -9.22
C VAL A 45 4.08 -4.73 -9.09
N ASP A 46 3.09 -5.18 -8.32
CA ASP A 46 2.78 -6.60 -8.16
C ASP A 46 2.27 -7.25 -9.45
N ASP A 47 1.60 -6.48 -10.33
CA ASP A 47 1.13 -6.95 -11.64
C ASP A 47 2.29 -7.29 -12.59
N ILE A 48 3.48 -6.75 -12.29
CA ILE A 48 4.73 -7.04 -13.01
C ILE A 48 5.53 -8.13 -12.26
N TYR A 49 5.64 -7.97 -10.95
CA TYR A 49 6.50 -8.79 -10.11
C TYR A 49 6.03 -10.25 -10.01
N VAL A 50 4.72 -10.47 -9.77
CA VAL A 50 4.17 -11.82 -9.63
C VAL A 50 4.36 -12.65 -10.90
N PRO A 51 4.04 -12.17 -12.11
CA PRO A 51 4.35 -12.89 -13.35
C PRO A 51 5.86 -13.14 -13.58
N MET A 52 6.74 -12.21 -13.17
CA MET A 52 8.19 -12.43 -13.26
C MET A 52 8.65 -13.58 -12.37
N LEU A 53 8.15 -13.69 -11.13
CA LEU A 53 8.44 -14.82 -10.24
C LEU A 53 7.96 -16.14 -10.82
N GLN A 54 6.72 -16.17 -11.34
CA GLN A 54 6.13 -17.35 -11.97
C GLN A 54 6.95 -17.81 -13.18
N LYS A 55 7.35 -16.87 -14.04
CA LYS A 55 8.19 -17.17 -15.22
C LYS A 55 9.57 -17.68 -14.82
N ALA A 56 10.13 -17.20 -13.72
CA ALA A 56 11.40 -17.64 -13.18
C ALA A 56 11.31 -18.94 -12.35
N ASN A 57 10.10 -19.53 -12.21
CA ASN A 57 9.81 -20.68 -11.34
C ASN A 57 10.27 -20.46 -9.89
N VAL A 58 10.13 -19.23 -9.39
CA VAL A 58 10.43 -18.85 -8.01
C VAL A 58 9.15 -18.88 -7.19
N THR A 59 9.23 -19.42 -5.98
CA THR A 59 8.08 -19.52 -5.09
C THR A 59 7.41 -18.16 -4.81
N LEU A 60 6.08 -18.15 -4.79
CA LEU A 60 5.28 -17.03 -4.30
C LEU A 60 5.07 -17.07 -2.78
N ASP A 61 5.46 -18.15 -2.12
CA ASP A 61 5.53 -18.21 -0.66
C ASP A 61 6.78 -17.49 -0.15
N LEU A 62 6.70 -16.15 -0.12
CA LEU A 62 7.82 -15.32 0.33
C LEU A 62 8.12 -15.50 1.83
N LYS A 63 7.17 -16.07 2.58
CA LYS A 63 7.35 -16.38 3.99
C LYS A 63 8.36 -17.52 4.19
N ASN A 64 8.26 -18.58 3.39
CA ASN A 64 9.04 -19.81 3.55
C ASN A 64 10.17 -19.96 2.53
N ALA A 65 10.43 -18.94 1.69
CA ALA A 65 11.45 -18.95 0.65
C ALA A 65 12.86 -19.26 1.19
N THR A 66 13.60 -20.07 0.47
CA THR A 66 15.02 -20.37 0.74
C THR A 66 15.92 -19.14 0.51
N PRO A 67 17.17 -19.13 0.95
CA PRO A 67 18.10 -18.02 0.67
C PRO A 67 18.32 -17.77 -0.82
N GLU A 68 18.40 -18.84 -1.61
CA GLU A 68 18.56 -18.80 -3.06
C GLU A 68 17.31 -18.18 -3.71
N GLU A 69 16.13 -18.63 -3.33
CA GLU A 69 14.86 -18.08 -3.78
C GLU A 69 14.71 -16.60 -3.40
N ARG A 70 15.11 -16.22 -2.18
CA ARG A 70 15.09 -14.81 -1.75
C ARG A 70 16.03 -13.93 -2.57
N SER A 71 17.22 -14.48 -2.92
CA SER A 71 18.15 -13.77 -3.80
C SER A 71 17.54 -13.55 -5.17
N GLU A 72 16.86 -14.56 -5.72
CA GLU A 72 16.19 -14.44 -7.01
C GLU A 72 14.97 -13.51 -6.92
N GLN A 73 14.14 -13.62 -5.87
CA GLN A 73 13.05 -12.70 -5.60
C GLN A 73 13.51 -11.25 -5.56
N ALA A 74 14.66 -10.97 -4.93
CA ALA A 74 15.22 -9.61 -4.88
C ALA A 74 15.62 -9.10 -6.27
N LYS A 75 16.20 -9.95 -7.12
CA LYS A 75 16.54 -9.59 -8.51
C LYS A 75 15.28 -9.30 -9.33
N GLN A 76 14.28 -10.17 -9.25
CA GLN A 76 13.00 -10.00 -9.95
C GLN A 76 12.28 -8.74 -9.47
N MET A 77 12.31 -8.42 -8.16
CA MET A 77 11.76 -7.19 -7.62
C MET A 77 12.48 -5.96 -8.16
N ALA A 78 13.81 -5.99 -8.26
CA ALA A 78 14.58 -4.89 -8.83
C ALA A 78 14.22 -4.66 -10.32
N ALA A 79 14.06 -5.74 -11.08
CA ALA A 79 13.63 -5.67 -12.48
C ALA A 79 12.19 -5.16 -12.61
N ALA A 80 11.26 -5.65 -11.77
CA ALA A 80 9.88 -5.20 -11.74
C ALA A 80 9.77 -3.70 -11.40
N ASN A 81 10.52 -3.23 -10.40
CA ASN A 81 10.55 -1.81 -10.05
C ASN A 81 11.09 -0.93 -11.18
N LYS A 82 12.10 -1.41 -11.92
CA LYS A 82 12.63 -0.68 -13.09
C LYS A 82 11.58 -0.56 -14.20
N GLN A 83 10.90 -1.65 -14.52
CA GLN A 83 9.81 -1.64 -15.50
C GLN A 83 8.66 -0.75 -15.03
N PHE A 84 8.20 -0.92 -13.79
CA PHE A 84 7.13 -0.13 -13.19
C PHE A 84 7.41 1.36 -13.25
N LYS A 85 8.66 1.78 -12.97
CA LYS A 85 9.07 3.18 -13.09
C LYS A 85 8.91 3.67 -14.53
N GLY A 86 9.32 2.89 -15.53
CA GLY A 86 9.12 3.22 -16.94
C GLY A 86 7.64 3.34 -17.33
N ASP A 87 6.79 2.44 -16.82
CA ASP A 87 5.34 2.46 -17.07
C ASP A 87 4.68 3.72 -16.46
N VAL A 88 5.13 4.13 -15.27
CA VAL A 88 4.68 5.37 -14.60
C VAL A 88 5.15 6.59 -15.43
N GLU A 89 6.41 6.66 -15.83
CA GLU A 89 6.96 7.74 -16.62
C GLU A 89 6.22 7.87 -17.96
N ALA A 90 6.00 6.77 -18.69
CA ALA A 90 5.25 6.77 -19.94
C ALA A 90 3.79 7.25 -19.75
N THR A 91 3.14 6.86 -18.64
CA THR A 91 1.78 7.30 -18.31
C THR A 91 1.74 8.80 -18.04
N ILE A 92 2.75 9.33 -17.33
CA ILE A 92 2.89 10.77 -17.06
C ILE A 92 3.14 11.57 -18.38
N GLU A 93 4.03 11.08 -19.24
CA GLU A 93 4.30 11.69 -20.54
C GLU A 93 3.06 11.71 -21.44
N GLY A 94 2.27 10.63 -21.40
CA GLY A 94 1.00 10.52 -22.11
C GLY A 94 -0.14 11.35 -21.53
N LYS A 95 0.06 12.01 -20.38
CA LYS A 95 -0.99 12.75 -19.65
C LYS A 95 -2.24 11.90 -19.37
N GLU A 96 -2.06 10.60 -19.19
CA GLU A 96 -3.14 9.70 -18.85
C GLU A 96 -3.51 9.85 -17.36
N SER A 97 -4.81 9.82 -17.03
CA SER A 97 -5.24 9.74 -15.62
C SER A 97 -5.11 8.31 -15.13
N PHE A 98 -4.63 8.13 -13.88
CA PHE A 98 -4.32 6.80 -13.36
C PHE A 98 -4.46 6.70 -11.83
N ILE A 99 -4.46 5.45 -11.37
CA ILE A 99 -4.33 5.08 -9.96
C ILE A 99 -2.97 4.42 -9.77
N LEU A 100 -2.20 4.87 -8.79
CA LEU A 100 -0.95 4.26 -8.40
C LEU A 100 -1.17 3.48 -7.11
N ASP A 101 -1.22 2.13 -7.22
CA ASP A 101 -1.45 1.24 -6.07
C ASP A 101 -0.14 1.00 -5.32
N GLY A 102 -0.09 1.50 -4.11
CA GLY A 102 1.02 1.36 -3.20
C GLY A 102 0.59 1.05 -1.77
N THR A 103 1.54 1.04 -0.86
CA THR A 103 1.26 0.90 0.57
C THR A 103 1.19 2.25 1.30
N GLY A 104 1.94 3.24 0.84
CA GLY A 104 2.11 4.49 1.58
C GLY A 104 2.97 4.34 2.84
N ALA A 105 3.79 3.28 2.96
CA ALA A 105 4.63 3.06 4.13
C ALA A 105 5.75 4.09 4.27
N SER A 106 6.21 4.68 3.17
CA SER A 106 7.24 5.73 3.19
C SER A 106 6.63 7.10 2.91
N TYR A 107 6.42 7.88 3.96
CA TYR A 107 5.90 9.25 3.85
C TYR A 107 6.73 10.09 2.86
N ASN A 108 8.06 10.09 3.02
CA ASN A 108 8.94 10.92 2.19
C ASN A 108 8.86 10.55 0.70
N GLN A 109 8.75 9.26 0.36
CA GLN A 109 8.61 8.83 -1.03
C GLN A 109 7.25 9.24 -1.60
N THR A 110 6.19 9.10 -0.81
CA THR A 110 4.83 9.50 -1.24
C THR A 110 4.72 11.00 -1.41
N ALA A 111 5.29 11.79 -0.48
CA ALA A 111 5.31 13.25 -0.58
C ALA A 111 6.11 13.72 -1.82
N LYS A 112 7.27 13.10 -2.08
CA LYS A 112 8.06 13.39 -3.28
C LYS A 112 7.29 13.07 -4.55
N LEU A 113 6.65 11.90 -4.61
CA LEU A 113 5.84 11.48 -5.75
C LEU A 113 4.68 12.47 -6.01
N LYS A 114 3.97 12.88 -4.95
CA LYS A 114 2.92 13.89 -5.06
C LYS A 114 3.44 15.16 -5.72
N ASN A 115 4.56 15.68 -5.25
CA ASN A 115 5.16 16.90 -5.80
C ASN A 115 5.57 16.71 -7.28
N GLU A 116 6.21 15.61 -7.62
CA GLU A 116 6.59 15.28 -9.01
C GLU A 116 5.38 15.22 -9.95
N LEU A 117 4.27 14.66 -9.48
CA LEU A 117 3.02 14.61 -10.25
C LEU A 117 2.38 16.00 -10.41
N GLU A 118 2.38 16.82 -9.36
CA GLU A 118 1.87 18.20 -9.43
C GLU A 118 2.73 19.08 -10.35
N GLU A 119 4.06 18.93 -10.28
CA GLU A 119 4.99 19.60 -11.20
C GLU A 119 4.77 19.16 -12.65
N ALA A 120 4.38 17.89 -12.87
CA ALA A 120 3.99 17.38 -14.18
C ALA A 120 2.57 17.82 -14.62
N GLY A 121 1.86 18.63 -13.82
CA GLY A 121 0.55 19.20 -14.14
C GLY A 121 -0.63 18.29 -13.81
N TYR A 122 -0.46 17.32 -12.93
CA TYR A 122 -1.55 16.48 -12.43
C TYR A 122 -2.25 17.13 -11.24
N LYS A 123 -3.56 16.96 -11.14
CA LYS A 123 -4.24 17.02 -9.84
C LYS A 123 -4.02 15.69 -9.14
N VAL A 124 -3.66 15.75 -7.86
CA VAL A 124 -3.31 14.55 -7.09
C VAL A 124 -4.23 14.40 -5.90
N MET A 125 -4.73 13.18 -5.71
CA MET A 125 -5.56 12.77 -4.58
C MET A 125 -4.92 11.55 -3.90
N MET A 126 -5.15 11.39 -2.60
CA MET A 126 -4.88 10.14 -1.90
C MET A 126 -6.18 9.44 -1.53
N LEU A 127 -6.29 8.16 -1.88
CA LEU A 127 -7.27 7.24 -1.34
C LEU A 127 -6.57 6.30 -0.36
N TYR A 128 -6.84 6.47 0.91
CA TYR A 128 -6.24 5.68 1.98
C TYR A 128 -7.23 4.62 2.48
N VAL A 129 -6.81 3.36 2.54
CA VAL A 129 -7.61 2.27 3.08
C VAL A 129 -7.04 1.82 4.41
N TYR A 130 -7.70 2.23 5.49
CA TYR A 130 -7.36 1.77 6.83
C TYR A 130 -7.90 0.36 7.07
N THR A 131 -7.16 -0.44 7.80
CA THR A 131 -7.62 -1.73 8.33
C THR A 131 -6.95 -1.99 9.67
N ASP A 132 -7.60 -2.77 10.53
CA ASP A 132 -6.97 -3.26 11.76
C ASP A 132 -5.86 -4.28 11.45
N LEU A 133 -4.93 -4.44 12.41
CA LEU A 133 -3.77 -5.31 12.23
C LEU A 133 -4.17 -6.78 12.05
N GLU A 134 -5.19 -7.23 12.78
CA GLU A 134 -5.66 -8.61 12.68
C GLU A 134 -6.17 -8.92 11.28
N ARG A 135 -7.02 -8.07 10.74
CA ARG A 135 -7.54 -8.22 9.38
C ARG A 135 -6.42 -8.17 8.35
N SER A 136 -5.46 -7.27 8.52
CA SER A 136 -4.27 -7.18 7.67
C SER A 136 -3.50 -8.50 7.62
N LEU A 137 -3.27 -9.11 8.78
CA LEU A 137 -2.57 -10.39 8.91
C LEU A 137 -3.38 -11.57 8.33
N THR A 138 -4.66 -11.64 8.68
CA THR A 138 -5.56 -12.71 8.23
C THR A 138 -5.75 -12.66 6.71
N GLN A 139 -6.04 -11.49 6.15
CA GLN A 139 -6.23 -11.36 4.71
C GLN A 139 -4.94 -11.62 3.92
N ASN A 140 -3.76 -11.26 4.46
CA ASN A 140 -2.49 -11.59 3.83
C ASN A 140 -2.27 -13.11 3.77
N GLN A 141 -2.65 -13.87 4.79
CA GLN A 141 -2.56 -15.31 4.81
C GLN A 141 -3.60 -15.95 3.89
N ASP A 142 -4.87 -15.55 4.01
CA ASP A 142 -5.98 -16.03 3.21
C ASP A 142 -5.75 -15.84 1.71
N ARG A 143 -5.14 -14.73 1.33
CA ARG A 143 -4.84 -14.40 -0.05
C ARG A 143 -3.99 -15.48 -0.73
N TYR A 144 -2.93 -15.93 -0.06
CA TYR A 144 -2.08 -17.00 -0.56
C TYR A 144 -2.83 -18.35 -0.59
N GLU A 145 -3.51 -18.70 0.51
CA GLU A 145 -4.21 -19.97 0.64
C GLU A 145 -5.39 -20.08 -0.35
N LYS A 146 -6.24 -19.05 -0.43
CA LYS A 146 -7.41 -19.03 -1.34
C LYS A 146 -7.03 -18.92 -2.82
N SER A 147 -5.86 -18.39 -3.13
CA SER A 147 -5.33 -18.35 -4.50
C SER A 147 -4.68 -19.66 -4.92
N GLU A 148 -4.65 -20.68 -4.06
CA GLU A 148 -3.92 -21.94 -4.30
C GLU A 148 -2.43 -21.69 -4.63
N GLY A 149 -1.82 -20.71 -4.00
CA GLY A 149 -0.43 -20.33 -4.23
C GLY A 149 -0.18 -19.51 -5.51
N LYS A 150 -1.21 -18.99 -6.15
CA LYS A 150 -1.09 -18.14 -7.36
C LYS A 150 -0.79 -16.67 -7.01
N ASP A 151 -0.98 -16.29 -5.76
CA ASP A 151 -0.64 -14.96 -5.24
C ASP A 151 0.41 -15.08 -4.13
N ARG A 152 1.11 -13.98 -3.84
CA ARG A 152 2.21 -14.00 -2.89
C ARG A 152 1.76 -13.93 -1.42
N SER A 153 2.46 -14.65 -0.55
CA SER A 153 2.39 -14.45 0.90
C SER A 153 3.50 -13.50 1.37
N LEU A 154 3.21 -12.69 2.36
CA LEU A 154 4.24 -11.91 3.07
C LEU A 154 4.46 -12.49 4.47
N ALA A 155 5.70 -12.43 4.94
CA ALA A 155 5.99 -12.81 6.33
C ALA A 155 5.23 -11.87 7.29
N PRO A 156 4.59 -12.39 8.35
CA PRO A 156 3.81 -11.60 9.29
C PRO A 156 4.54 -10.38 9.85
N ALA A 157 5.85 -10.51 10.13
CA ALA A 157 6.66 -9.39 10.59
C ALA A 157 6.79 -8.24 9.58
N ILE A 158 6.71 -8.55 8.26
CA ILE A 158 6.69 -7.53 7.21
C ILE A 158 5.33 -6.85 7.19
N VAL A 159 4.25 -7.64 7.27
CA VAL A 159 2.87 -7.11 7.31
C VAL A 159 2.70 -6.16 8.49
N MET A 160 3.11 -6.59 9.69
CA MET A 160 3.00 -5.80 10.92
C MET A 160 3.77 -4.47 10.83
N ARG A 161 5.02 -4.51 10.34
CA ARG A 161 5.81 -3.29 10.17
C ARG A 161 5.18 -2.36 9.14
N THR A 162 4.78 -2.90 7.99
CA THR A 162 4.15 -2.09 6.96
C THR A 162 2.84 -1.49 7.46
N TRP A 163 2.03 -2.28 8.20
CA TRP A 163 0.81 -1.79 8.82
C TRP A 163 1.11 -0.62 9.78
N LYS A 164 2.11 -0.78 10.66
CA LYS A 164 2.55 0.27 11.58
C LYS A 164 2.96 1.54 10.84
N ASP A 165 3.89 1.40 9.88
CA ASP A 165 4.43 2.55 9.14
C ASP A 165 3.33 3.29 8.34
N VAL A 166 2.41 2.55 7.75
CA VAL A 166 1.27 3.10 7.00
C VAL A 166 0.31 3.83 7.93
N THR A 167 -0.04 3.21 9.07
CA THR A 167 -1.00 3.78 10.03
C THR A 167 -0.42 5.02 10.72
N ASP A 168 0.86 5.02 11.08
CA ASP A 168 1.56 6.18 11.64
C ASP A 168 1.63 7.37 10.65
N ASN A 169 1.58 7.09 9.36
CA ASN A 169 1.59 8.14 8.33
C ASN A 169 0.20 8.72 8.01
N LEU A 170 -0.89 8.14 8.51
CA LEU A 170 -2.25 8.56 8.16
C LEU A 170 -2.50 10.05 8.46
N PRO A 171 -2.27 10.58 9.68
CA PRO A 171 -2.47 12.00 9.95
C PRO A 171 -1.55 12.89 9.10
N LYS A 172 -0.31 12.47 8.85
CA LYS A 172 0.62 13.19 7.99
C LYS A 172 0.13 13.27 6.54
N TYR A 173 -0.56 12.24 6.06
CA TYR A 173 -1.18 12.25 4.74
C TYR A 173 -2.43 13.12 4.70
N ALA A 174 -3.24 13.14 5.76
CA ALA A 174 -4.37 14.06 5.86
C ALA A 174 -3.90 15.52 5.74
N ASP A 175 -2.82 15.88 6.42
CA ASP A 175 -2.21 17.21 6.32
C ASP A 175 -1.64 17.48 4.91
N LEU A 176 -0.90 16.50 4.34
CA LEU A 176 -0.21 16.66 3.06
C LEU A 176 -1.18 16.83 1.86
N PHE A 177 -2.29 16.10 1.87
CA PHE A 177 -3.27 16.11 0.77
C PHE A 177 -4.48 17.03 1.04
N GLY A 178 -4.71 17.40 2.29
CA GLY A 178 -5.79 18.31 2.67
C GLY A 178 -7.14 17.85 2.13
N ASN A 179 -7.83 18.69 1.35
CA ASN A 179 -9.14 18.37 0.77
C ASN A 179 -9.12 17.20 -0.23
N ASN A 180 -7.94 16.86 -0.74
CA ASN A 180 -7.74 15.73 -1.64
C ASN A 180 -7.34 14.45 -0.89
N PHE A 181 -7.47 14.42 0.43
CA PHE A 181 -7.32 13.22 1.24
C PHE A 181 -8.66 12.54 1.46
N ILE A 182 -8.75 11.27 1.12
CA ILE A 182 -9.90 10.39 1.38
C ILE A 182 -9.39 9.17 2.11
N ALA A 183 -9.96 8.87 3.26
CA ALA A 183 -9.70 7.64 3.99
C ALA A 183 -11.00 6.86 4.22
N VAL A 184 -10.96 5.56 3.95
CA VAL A 184 -12.06 4.64 4.24
C VAL A 184 -11.57 3.52 5.16
N ALA A 185 -12.42 3.13 6.10
CA ALA A 185 -12.13 2.01 6.98
C ALA A 185 -12.62 0.69 6.36
N ASN A 186 -11.78 -0.32 6.41
CA ASN A 186 -12.11 -1.69 6.08
C ASN A 186 -11.70 -2.58 7.28
N THR A 187 -12.42 -2.42 8.39
CA THR A 187 -12.18 -3.09 9.66
C THR A 187 -13.11 -4.30 9.84
N LEU A 188 -12.81 -5.15 10.81
CA LEU A 188 -13.72 -6.20 11.26
C LEU A 188 -14.83 -5.59 12.13
N ASP A 189 -16.06 -6.07 11.96
CA ASP A 189 -17.20 -5.61 12.76
C ASP A 189 -17.06 -6.01 14.24
N ASN A 190 -16.32 -7.11 14.52
CA ASN A 190 -15.99 -7.58 15.85
C ASN A 190 -14.49 -7.42 16.10
N ARG A 191 -14.12 -6.54 17.03
CA ARG A 191 -12.73 -6.40 17.49
C ARG A 191 -12.35 -7.62 18.31
N MET A 192 -11.14 -8.13 18.10
CA MET A 192 -10.64 -9.21 18.96
C MET A 192 -10.39 -8.70 20.37
N GLU A 193 -10.95 -9.44 21.35
CA GLU A 193 -10.75 -9.18 22.79
C GLU A 193 -9.32 -9.51 23.26
N ASP A 194 -8.46 -10.07 22.40
CA ASP A 194 -7.17 -10.63 22.82
C ASP A 194 -6.01 -10.25 21.87
N ILE A 195 -5.68 -8.96 21.88
CA ILE A 195 -4.54 -8.36 21.18
C ILE A 195 -3.21 -9.08 21.53
N GLU A 196 -3.05 -9.53 22.78
CA GLU A 196 -1.84 -10.26 23.20
C GLU A 196 -1.69 -11.60 22.48
N LYS A 197 -2.79 -12.31 22.21
CA LYS A 197 -2.73 -13.56 21.43
C LYS A 197 -2.33 -13.34 19.99
N ILE A 198 -2.81 -12.26 19.36
CA ILE A 198 -2.41 -11.88 18.00
C ILE A 198 -0.91 -11.59 17.98
N ILE A 199 -0.46 -10.72 18.87
CA ILE A 199 0.96 -10.36 18.99
C ILE A 199 1.80 -11.60 19.24
N LYS A 200 1.38 -12.48 20.16
CA LYS A 200 2.10 -13.71 20.48
C LYS A 200 2.13 -14.70 19.31
N LYS A 201 1.01 -14.88 18.61
CA LYS A 201 0.90 -15.77 17.44
C LYS A 201 1.81 -15.32 16.30
N TYR A 202 1.87 -14.03 16.01
CA TYR A 202 2.56 -13.47 14.84
C TYR A 202 3.96 -12.93 15.15
N LEU A 203 4.26 -12.55 16.40
CA LEU A 203 5.61 -12.20 16.85
C LEU A 203 6.45 -13.39 17.29
N THR A 204 5.91 -14.62 17.28
CA THR A 204 6.75 -15.83 17.45
C THR A 204 7.83 -15.78 16.38
N PRO A 205 9.14 -15.84 16.76
CA PRO A 205 10.20 -15.59 15.82
C PRO A 205 10.13 -16.60 14.69
N PHE A 206 9.76 -16.12 13.50
CA PHE A 206 10.04 -16.86 12.28
C PHE A 206 11.56 -16.95 12.17
N LYS A 207 12.11 -18.14 12.32
CA LYS A 207 13.51 -18.38 12.01
C LYS A 207 13.59 -18.64 10.52
N PRO A 208 14.02 -17.66 9.71
CA PRO A 208 14.23 -17.90 8.29
C PRO A 208 15.34 -18.96 8.18
N THR A 209 15.01 -20.11 7.60
CA THR A 209 15.98 -21.13 7.24
C THR A 209 17.02 -20.50 6.32
N GLY A 210 18.31 -20.64 6.66
CA GLY A 210 19.41 -20.27 5.77
C GLY A 210 19.85 -18.80 5.73
N THR A 211 19.45 -17.95 6.66
CA THR A 211 20.08 -16.63 6.79
C THR A 211 21.50 -16.75 7.33
N LYS A 212 22.45 -16.04 6.69
CA LYS A 212 23.80 -15.90 7.26
C LYS A 212 23.70 -15.41 8.70
N PRO A 213 24.47 -15.99 9.63
CA PRO A 213 24.45 -15.54 11.02
C PRO A 213 24.80 -14.04 11.08
N LYS A 214 24.00 -13.30 11.82
CA LYS A 214 24.25 -11.87 12.05
C LYS A 214 25.47 -11.71 12.95
N THR A 215 26.26 -10.67 12.72
CA THR A 215 27.28 -10.28 13.69
C THR A 215 26.60 -9.84 15.01
N PRO A 216 27.32 -9.91 16.16
CA PRO A 216 26.74 -9.47 17.43
C PRO A 216 26.17 -8.07 17.39
N ALA A 217 26.83 -7.13 16.70
CA ALA A 217 26.34 -5.76 16.52
C ALA A 217 25.06 -5.70 15.67
N GLN A 218 24.99 -6.49 14.60
CA GLN A 218 23.79 -6.59 13.76
C GLN A 218 22.63 -7.25 14.51
N GLN A 219 22.93 -8.25 15.35
CA GLN A 219 21.93 -8.91 16.18
C GLN A 219 21.36 -7.93 17.19
N LYS A 220 22.21 -7.21 17.94
CA LYS A 220 21.79 -6.19 18.91
C LYS A 220 20.88 -5.14 18.27
N ARG A 221 21.28 -4.52 17.15
CA ARG A 221 20.44 -3.55 16.42
C ARG A 221 19.10 -4.15 15.96
N SER A 222 19.10 -5.42 15.54
CA SER A 222 17.88 -6.11 15.15
C SER A 222 16.93 -6.32 16.32
N ASP A 223 17.46 -6.64 17.49
CA ASP A 223 16.67 -6.91 18.68
C ASP A 223 16.13 -5.60 19.29
N GLU A 224 16.95 -4.54 19.34
CA GLU A 224 16.51 -3.19 19.73
C GLU A 224 15.37 -2.69 18.81
N ARG A 225 15.52 -2.86 17.49
CA ARG A 225 14.47 -2.49 16.54
C ARG A 225 13.19 -3.28 16.75
N LYS A 226 13.28 -4.60 17.00
CA LYS A 226 12.11 -5.44 17.26
C LYS A 226 11.39 -5.04 18.55
N ALA A 227 12.16 -4.69 19.59
CA ALA A 227 11.60 -4.23 20.85
C ALA A 227 10.84 -2.92 20.67
N LYS A 228 11.43 -1.98 19.96
CA LYS A 228 10.80 -0.70 19.59
C LYS A 228 9.54 -0.91 18.74
N ASP A 229 9.64 -1.68 17.64
CA ASP A 229 8.50 -1.99 16.77
C ASP A 229 7.34 -2.62 17.59
N LYS A 230 7.66 -3.47 18.59
CA LYS A 230 6.67 -4.10 19.45
C LYS A 230 5.95 -3.09 20.35
N GLU A 231 6.71 -2.21 21.01
CA GLU A 231 6.17 -1.16 21.89
C GLU A 231 5.28 -0.20 21.10
N GLU A 232 5.75 0.27 19.95
CA GLU A 232 4.98 1.15 19.07
C GLU A 232 3.68 0.49 18.59
N ILE A 233 3.72 -0.79 18.16
CA ILE A 233 2.52 -1.53 17.77
C ILE A 233 1.54 -1.68 18.94
N GLN A 234 2.02 -1.95 20.17
CA GLN A 234 1.15 -2.04 21.35
C GLN A 234 0.43 -0.72 21.60
N THR A 235 1.12 0.41 21.47
CA THR A 235 0.51 1.74 21.59
C THR A 235 -0.56 1.97 20.52
N MET A 236 -0.27 1.61 19.27
CA MET A 236 -1.19 1.77 18.15
C MET A 236 -2.40 0.82 18.19
N LEU A 237 -2.37 -0.19 19.05
CA LEU A 237 -3.51 -1.08 19.29
C LEU A 237 -4.39 -0.62 20.47
N SER A 238 -4.04 0.49 21.13
CA SER A 238 -4.88 1.09 22.16
C SER A 238 -6.19 1.62 21.56
N ASP A 239 -7.25 1.58 22.36
CA ASP A 239 -8.56 2.09 21.92
C ASP A 239 -8.49 3.56 21.54
N ASP A 240 -7.78 4.39 22.31
CA ASP A 240 -7.62 5.82 22.04
C ASP A 240 -6.98 6.04 20.66
N PHE A 241 -5.89 5.34 20.35
CA PHE A 241 -5.25 5.47 19.04
C PHE A 241 -6.16 5.03 17.88
N ILE A 242 -6.93 3.95 18.07
CA ILE A 242 -7.86 3.45 17.05
C ILE A 242 -9.00 4.45 16.84
N TYR A 243 -9.51 5.09 17.90
CA TYR A 243 -10.51 6.16 17.78
C TYR A 243 -9.97 7.34 16.97
N ASP A 244 -8.77 7.82 17.28
CA ASP A 244 -8.11 8.91 16.57
C ASP A 244 -7.95 8.59 15.07
N VAL A 245 -7.61 7.35 14.74
CA VAL A 245 -7.46 6.91 13.33
C VAL A 245 -8.82 6.86 12.61
N ILE A 246 -9.85 6.37 13.27
CA ILE A 246 -11.20 6.26 12.68
C ILE A 246 -11.78 7.64 12.39
N GLU A 247 -11.47 8.68 13.16
CA GLU A 247 -11.91 10.05 12.89
C GLU A 247 -11.47 10.59 11.53
N TYR A 248 -10.38 10.08 10.96
CA TYR A 248 -9.93 10.42 9.60
C TYR A 248 -10.74 9.72 8.51
N THR A 249 -11.53 8.70 8.85
CA THR A 249 -12.22 7.88 7.84
C THR A 249 -13.64 8.38 7.58
N MET A 250 -14.12 8.11 6.38
CA MET A 250 -15.47 8.42 5.94
C MET A 250 -16.16 7.18 5.39
N SER A 251 -17.47 7.26 5.15
CA SER A 251 -18.22 6.19 4.51
C SER A 251 -17.77 5.98 3.05
N LYS A 252 -18.07 4.80 2.49
CA LYS A 252 -17.78 4.52 1.09
C LYS A 252 -18.56 5.43 0.15
N GLU A 253 -19.78 5.77 0.51
CA GLU A 253 -20.66 6.67 -0.26
C GLU A 253 -20.08 8.09 -0.29
N GLU A 254 -19.59 8.60 0.84
CA GLU A 254 -18.92 9.89 0.88
C GLU A 254 -17.61 9.88 0.09
N ALA A 255 -16.82 8.81 0.22
CA ALA A 255 -15.60 8.63 -0.55
C ALA A 255 -15.88 8.62 -2.05
N GLN A 256 -16.91 7.91 -2.50
CA GLN A 256 -17.34 7.88 -3.90
C GLN A 256 -17.68 9.30 -4.40
N MET A 257 -18.51 10.03 -3.68
CA MET A 257 -18.87 11.41 -4.06
C MET A 257 -17.66 12.34 -4.17
N ARG A 258 -16.69 12.22 -3.26
CA ARG A 258 -15.47 13.05 -3.30
C ARG A 258 -14.56 12.67 -4.47
N ILE A 259 -14.45 11.39 -4.77
CA ILE A 259 -13.67 10.88 -5.92
C ILE A 259 -14.30 11.36 -7.23
N GLU A 260 -15.61 11.22 -7.39
CA GLU A 260 -16.33 11.70 -8.58
C GLU A 260 -16.15 13.22 -8.77
N LYS A 261 -16.30 13.99 -7.69
CA LYS A 261 -16.05 15.44 -7.74
C LYS A 261 -14.62 15.76 -8.16
N PHE A 262 -13.64 15.01 -7.65
CA PHE A 262 -12.24 15.18 -8.02
C PHE A 262 -11.99 14.83 -9.48
N LEU A 263 -12.53 13.73 -9.97
CA LEU A 263 -12.34 13.29 -11.36
C LEU A 263 -12.98 14.25 -12.36
N ASN A 264 -14.09 14.92 -11.99
CA ASN A 264 -14.83 15.86 -12.83
C ASN A 264 -14.37 17.32 -12.66
N SER A 265 -13.42 17.61 -11.79
CA SER A 265 -12.89 18.96 -11.57
C SER A 265 -11.75 19.26 -12.53
#